data_2912c5c582f8964ee54f2d96f683d62d
#
_entry.id   2912c5c582f8964ee54f2d96f683d62d
#
_cell.length_a   1.000
_cell.length_b   1.000
_cell.length_c   1.000
_cell.angle_alpha   90.00
_cell.angle_beta   90.00
_cell.angle_gamma   90.00
#
_symmetry.space_group_name_H-M   'P 1'
#
loop_
_entity.id
_entity.type
_entity.pdbx_description
1 polymer ?
#
loop_
_entity_poly.entity_id
_entity_poly.type
_entity_poly.pdbx_seq_one_letter_code
_entity_poly.pdbx_strand_id
1 'polypeptide(L)'
;FFPEGGNLLSGNFQQVAFKAIGADGRAVEASGEVYQDSIVIATVHTQHDGMGKFRLPVNPGKKFYAVMKTEEGVEKRFDLPEVSETGWGLSVSRKDSILSYRVIKGENAILPEELYTVVHCRGIVVGINRVNGLQRGSVNLNILPEGISHIVLLDAAGKVYSQRLFFVKRNQRPELKITTNKPTYVARELVEMEIDFEEAYKGLLDGSFSISVTD
;
A
#
# COMPACT_ATOMS: atom_id res chain seq x y z
N PHE A 1 8.95 9.59 -0.69
CA PHE A 1 7.84 9.73 0.28
C PHE A 1 6.52 9.68 -0.48
N PHE A 2 5.54 8.94 0.07
CA PHE A 2 4.27 8.63 -0.58
C PHE A 2 3.13 8.93 0.41
N PRO A 3 2.54 10.13 0.34
CA PRO A 3 1.38 10.46 1.16
C PRO A 3 0.21 9.53 0.89
N GLU A 4 -0.50 9.15 1.93
CA GLU A 4 -1.70 8.34 1.80
C GLU A 4 -2.77 9.06 0.96
N GLY A 5 -3.24 8.41 -0.12
CA GLY A 5 -4.19 9.01 -1.06
C GLY A 5 -3.56 9.89 -2.14
N GLY A 6 -2.23 10.01 -2.17
CA GLY A 6 -1.47 10.67 -3.25
C GLY A 6 -0.96 12.07 -2.93
N ASN A 7 -1.64 12.85 -2.10
CA ASN A 7 -1.28 14.23 -1.77
C ASN A 7 -1.23 14.48 -0.25
N LEU A 8 -0.34 15.37 0.17
CA LEU A 8 -0.42 15.95 1.52
C LEU A 8 -1.51 17.03 1.52
N LEU A 9 -2.59 16.79 2.25
CA LEU A 9 -3.76 17.68 2.27
C LEU A 9 -3.79 18.48 3.57
N SER A 10 -3.79 19.80 3.44
CA SER A 10 -3.81 20.72 4.59
C SER A 10 -5.00 20.45 5.53
N GLY A 11 -4.83 20.74 6.82
CA GLY A 11 -5.85 20.53 7.84
C GLY A 11 -6.10 19.08 8.24
N ASN A 12 -5.26 18.13 7.79
CA ASN A 12 -5.43 16.73 8.09
C ASN A 12 -4.25 16.16 8.89
N PHE A 13 -4.51 15.07 9.61
CA PHE A 13 -3.46 14.23 10.18
C PHE A 13 -3.33 13.00 9.28
N GLN A 14 -2.26 12.95 8.47
CA GLN A 14 -2.10 11.97 7.41
C GLN A 14 -0.94 11.01 7.66
N GLN A 15 -1.04 9.83 7.08
CA GLN A 15 0.04 8.85 7.00
C GLN A 15 0.85 9.08 5.72
N VAL A 16 2.17 8.99 5.87
CA VAL A 16 3.13 8.99 4.76
C VAL A 16 3.95 7.73 4.84
N ALA A 17 4.01 7.00 3.74
CA ALA A 17 4.95 5.90 3.57
C ALA A 17 6.23 6.41 2.92
N PHE A 18 7.33 5.70 3.12
CA PHE A 18 8.58 5.94 2.40
C PHE A 18 9.28 4.64 2.05
N LYS A 19 10.17 4.71 1.08
CA LYS A 19 11.10 3.63 0.74
C LYS A 19 12.50 4.21 0.57
N ALA A 20 13.44 3.68 1.32
CA ALA A 20 14.87 3.97 1.21
C ALA A 20 15.52 2.97 0.25
N ILE A 21 16.18 3.50 -0.78
CA ILE A 21 16.83 2.74 -1.84
C ILE A 21 18.23 3.30 -2.03
N GLY A 22 19.23 2.42 -2.04
CA GLY A 22 20.61 2.76 -2.33
C GLY A 22 20.84 3.08 -3.83
N ALA A 23 22.04 3.53 -4.14
CA ALA A 23 22.44 3.83 -5.51
C ALA A 23 22.45 2.58 -6.42
N ASP A 24 22.57 1.40 -5.84
CA ASP A 24 22.52 0.10 -6.50
C ASP A 24 21.08 -0.42 -6.70
N GLY A 25 20.07 0.34 -6.30
CA GLY A 25 18.65 -0.03 -6.39
C GLY A 25 18.15 -0.97 -5.28
N ARG A 26 19.02 -1.35 -4.34
CA ARG A 26 18.65 -2.22 -3.23
C ARG A 26 18.04 -1.44 -2.08
N ALA A 27 17.24 -2.13 -1.27
CA ALA A 27 16.68 -1.57 -0.04
C ALA A 27 17.81 -1.24 0.94
N VAL A 28 17.67 -0.10 1.64
CA VAL A 28 18.62 0.36 2.65
C VAL A 28 17.89 0.57 3.97
N GLU A 29 18.48 0.08 5.05
CA GLU A 29 18.02 0.41 6.39
C GLU A 29 18.40 1.85 6.73
N ALA A 30 17.40 2.63 7.15
CA ALA A 30 17.59 4.03 7.47
C ALA A 30 16.65 4.48 8.60
N SER A 31 17.13 5.43 9.38
CA SER A 31 16.34 6.11 10.40
C SER A 31 16.52 7.62 10.26
N GLY A 32 15.65 8.41 10.88
CA GLY A 32 15.78 9.86 10.78
C GLY A 32 14.65 10.61 11.44
N GLU A 33 14.62 11.90 11.18
CA GLU A 33 13.64 12.83 11.73
C GLU A 33 12.90 13.57 10.61
N VAL A 34 11.62 13.79 10.82
CA VAL A 34 10.77 14.58 9.93
C VAL A 34 10.55 15.95 10.56
N TYR A 35 10.72 16.97 9.76
CA TYR A 35 10.64 18.36 10.15
C TYR A 35 9.46 19.06 9.49
N GLN A 36 8.81 19.93 10.26
CA GLN A 36 7.98 21.02 9.75
C GLN A 36 8.75 22.33 9.96
N ASP A 37 9.14 22.97 8.87
CA ASP A 37 10.09 24.12 8.90
C ASP A 37 11.38 23.72 9.64
N SER A 38 11.55 24.14 10.90
CA SER A 38 12.72 23.81 11.72
C SER A 38 12.38 22.96 12.97
N ILE A 39 11.14 22.46 13.07
CA ILE A 39 10.65 21.72 14.24
C ILE A 39 10.56 20.24 13.89
N VAL A 40 11.17 19.38 14.70
CA VAL A 40 11.00 17.92 14.58
C VAL A 40 9.57 17.55 14.98
N ILE A 41 8.87 16.86 14.09
CA ILE A 41 7.47 16.45 14.28
C ILE A 41 7.27 14.94 14.30
N ALA A 42 8.25 14.16 13.83
CA ALA A 42 8.23 12.72 13.90
C ALA A 42 9.64 12.14 13.80
N THR A 43 9.84 10.99 14.44
CA THR A 43 11.00 10.11 14.23
C THR A 43 10.57 8.93 13.38
N VAL A 44 11.40 8.51 12.43
CA VAL A 44 11.07 7.48 11.45
C VAL A 44 12.20 6.48 11.30
N HIS A 45 11.85 5.25 10.98
CA HIS A 45 12.80 4.18 10.66
C HIS A 45 12.19 3.22 9.65
N THR A 46 13.02 2.54 8.90
CA THR A 46 12.60 1.44 8.04
C THR A 46 12.12 0.26 8.89
N GLN A 47 11.11 -0.44 8.41
CA GLN A 47 10.47 -1.56 9.09
C GLN A 47 10.67 -2.89 8.35
N HIS A 48 10.75 -2.82 7.02
CA HIS A 48 10.91 -3.98 6.15
C HIS A 48 11.37 -3.55 4.76
N ASP A 49 12.46 -4.11 4.26
CA ASP A 49 13.00 -3.85 2.92
C ASP A 49 13.09 -2.36 2.56
N GLY A 50 13.67 -1.56 3.46
CA GLY A 50 13.80 -0.12 3.26
C GLY A 50 12.48 0.66 3.35
N MET A 51 11.35 -0.01 3.60
CA MET A 51 10.05 0.63 3.74
C MET A 51 9.77 1.05 5.18
N GLY A 52 9.12 2.19 5.33
CA GLY A 52 8.61 2.67 6.61
C GLY A 52 7.40 3.56 6.43
N LYS A 53 6.80 3.95 7.53
CA LYS A 53 5.64 4.86 7.56
C LYS A 53 5.63 5.68 8.84
N PHE A 54 5.07 6.87 8.73
CA PHE A 54 4.86 7.76 9.85
C PHE A 54 3.58 8.56 9.64
N ARG A 55 3.19 9.34 10.64
CA ARG A 55 2.04 10.23 10.58
C ARG A 55 2.44 11.63 10.99
N LEU A 56 1.84 12.61 10.34
CA LEU A 56 2.11 14.02 10.66
C LEU A 56 0.85 14.89 10.51
N PRO A 57 0.76 15.99 11.28
CA PRO A 57 -0.21 17.04 11.03
C PRO A 57 0.22 17.82 9.78
N VAL A 58 -0.66 17.94 8.80
CA VAL A 58 -0.38 18.68 7.55
C VAL A 58 -0.93 20.09 7.70
N ASN A 59 -0.08 21.03 8.12
CA ASN A 59 -0.45 22.42 8.29
C ASN A 59 -0.33 23.19 6.96
N PRO A 60 -1.28 24.11 6.64
CA PRO A 60 -1.22 24.91 5.43
C PRO A 60 0.01 25.82 5.40
N GLY A 61 0.56 26.07 4.21
CA GLY A 61 1.71 26.94 4.00
C GLY A 61 3.03 26.48 4.63
N LYS A 62 3.09 25.26 5.18
CA LYS A 62 4.30 24.71 5.80
C LYS A 62 5.07 23.82 4.85
N LYS A 63 6.41 23.80 5.02
CA LYS A 63 7.32 22.90 4.30
C LYS A 63 7.70 21.73 5.19
N PHE A 64 7.70 20.56 4.60
CA PHE A 64 8.07 19.33 5.29
C PHE A 64 9.28 18.70 4.61
N TYR A 65 10.21 18.22 5.41
CA TYR A 65 11.37 17.48 4.94
C TYR A 65 11.78 16.43 5.98
N ALA A 66 12.51 15.42 5.53
CA ALA A 66 13.12 14.44 6.40
C ALA A 66 14.63 14.48 6.28
N VAL A 67 15.31 14.32 7.40
CA VAL A 67 16.75 14.07 7.46
C VAL A 67 16.92 12.63 7.82
N MET A 68 17.42 11.82 6.86
CA MET A 68 17.55 10.38 6.98
C MET A 68 19.01 10.00 7.06
N LYS A 69 19.30 9.02 7.92
CA LYS A 69 20.64 8.47 8.14
C LYS A 69 20.63 6.97 7.92
N THR A 70 21.59 6.45 7.13
CA THR A 70 21.83 5.01 6.97
C THR A 70 22.67 4.44 8.12
N GLU A 71 22.72 3.12 8.24
CA GLU A 71 23.60 2.45 9.21
C GLU A 71 25.08 2.79 8.99
N GLU A 72 25.49 3.02 7.75
CA GLU A 72 26.84 3.48 7.39
C GLU A 72 27.16 4.92 7.81
N GLY A 73 26.17 5.62 8.36
CA GLY A 73 26.31 7.00 8.84
C GLY A 73 26.12 8.07 7.79
N VAL A 74 25.74 7.71 6.55
CA VAL A 74 25.42 8.70 5.50
C VAL A 74 24.12 9.40 5.84
N GLU A 75 24.19 10.72 6.00
CA GLU A 75 23.03 11.56 6.29
C GLU A 75 22.62 12.36 5.06
N LYS A 76 21.31 12.41 4.78
CA LYS A 76 20.78 13.15 3.64
C LYS A 76 19.41 13.72 3.94
N ARG A 77 19.17 14.95 3.47
CA ARG A 77 17.88 15.63 3.51
C ARG A 77 17.06 15.28 2.26
N PHE A 78 15.77 15.04 2.48
CA PHE A 78 14.77 14.80 1.43
C PHE A 78 13.54 15.66 1.72
N ASP A 79 13.13 16.45 0.75
CA ASP A 79 11.89 17.19 0.87
C ASP A 79 10.69 16.24 0.69
N LEU A 80 9.65 16.44 1.49
CA LEU A 80 8.37 15.77 1.31
C LEU A 80 7.59 16.47 0.17
N PRO A 81 6.59 15.79 -0.42
CA PRO A 81 5.69 16.42 -1.38
C PRO A 81 5.06 17.70 -0.84
N GLU A 82 4.76 18.64 -1.73
CA GLU A 82 4.12 19.91 -1.36
C GLU A 82 2.73 19.70 -0.78
N VAL A 83 2.35 20.59 0.13
CA VAL A 83 1.02 20.59 0.75
C VAL A 83 -0.01 21.13 -0.25
N SER A 84 -1.05 20.36 -0.49
CA SER A 84 -2.19 20.77 -1.30
C SER A 84 -3.34 21.27 -0.41
N GLU A 85 -3.81 22.47 -0.65
CA GLU A 85 -4.96 23.05 0.07
C GLU A 85 -6.28 22.78 -0.62
N THR A 86 -6.24 22.40 -1.91
CA THR A 86 -7.46 22.24 -2.75
C THR A 86 -7.73 20.78 -3.16
N GLY A 87 -6.88 19.84 -2.73
CA GLY A 87 -7.01 18.44 -3.12
C GLY A 87 -8.05 17.66 -2.33
N TRP A 88 -8.39 16.48 -2.85
CA TRP A 88 -9.23 15.47 -2.21
C TRP A 88 -8.44 14.17 -2.07
N GLY A 89 -8.75 13.36 -1.05
CA GLY A 89 -8.04 12.13 -0.80
C GLY A 89 -8.82 11.09 -0.04
N LEU A 90 -8.25 9.90 0.04
CA LEU A 90 -8.73 8.76 0.80
C LEU A 90 -7.73 8.38 1.87
N SER A 91 -8.21 8.29 3.11
CA SER A 91 -7.50 7.62 4.20
C SER A 91 -8.17 6.29 4.47
N VAL A 92 -7.42 5.19 4.51
CA VAL A 92 -7.95 3.85 4.73
C VAL A 92 -7.32 3.18 5.94
N SER A 93 -8.09 2.37 6.62
CA SER A 93 -7.62 1.50 7.70
C SER A 93 -8.29 0.15 7.60
N ARG A 94 -7.56 -0.90 7.96
CA ARG A 94 -8.10 -2.26 7.99
C ARG A 94 -8.12 -2.79 9.41
N LYS A 95 -9.26 -3.39 9.77
CA LYS A 95 -9.38 -4.22 10.96
C LYS A 95 -10.10 -5.50 10.55
N ASP A 96 -9.45 -6.63 10.73
CA ASP A 96 -9.95 -7.95 10.35
C ASP A 96 -10.42 -8.00 8.89
N SER A 97 -11.69 -8.28 8.66
CA SER A 97 -12.35 -8.33 7.36
C SER A 97 -13.04 -7.03 6.94
N ILE A 98 -12.82 -5.94 7.67
CA ILE A 98 -13.41 -4.64 7.35
C ILE A 98 -12.31 -3.66 6.94
N LEU A 99 -12.44 -3.08 5.74
CA LEU A 99 -11.70 -1.92 5.31
C LEU A 99 -12.56 -0.69 5.56
N SER A 100 -12.14 0.15 6.51
CA SER A 100 -12.78 1.45 6.74
C SER A 100 -12.08 2.52 5.92
N TYR A 101 -12.83 3.43 5.33
CA TYR A 101 -12.28 4.57 4.61
C TYR A 101 -12.90 5.88 5.08
N ARG A 102 -12.15 6.95 4.89
CA ARG A 102 -12.57 8.32 5.12
C ARG A 102 -12.15 9.18 3.93
N VAL A 103 -13.10 9.94 3.40
CA VAL A 103 -12.81 11.00 2.43
C VAL A 103 -12.22 12.18 3.21
N ILE A 104 -11.09 12.69 2.77
CA ILE A 104 -10.40 13.86 3.31
C ILE A 104 -10.22 14.91 2.22
N LYS A 105 -10.11 16.16 2.62
CA LYS A 105 -9.88 17.28 1.70
C LYS A 105 -8.89 18.28 2.29
N GLY A 106 -8.23 19.05 1.44
CA GLY A 106 -7.52 20.24 1.85
C GLY A 106 -8.49 21.34 2.32
N GLU A 107 -8.02 22.26 3.14
CA GLU A 107 -8.84 23.29 3.79
C GLU A 107 -9.64 24.11 2.79
N ASN A 108 -9.04 24.46 1.64
CA ASN A 108 -9.64 25.28 0.59
C ASN A 108 -10.27 24.47 -0.55
N ALA A 109 -10.38 23.14 -0.41
CA ALA A 109 -10.96 22.30 -1.44
C ALA A 109 -12.47 22.53 -1.56
N ILE A 110 -12.91 22.81 -2.79
CA ILE A 110 -14.32 22.96 -3.14
C ILE A 110 -14.91 21.57 -3.37
N LEU A 111 -16.10 21.32 -2.81
CA LEU A 111 -16.80 20.06 -3.02
C LEU A 111 -17.23 19.96 -4.49
N PRO A 112 -16.85 18.94 -5.23
CA PRO A 112 -17.44 18.65 -6.53
C PRO A 112 -18.93 18.39 -6.39
N GLU A 113 -19.68 18.67 -7.45
CA GLU A 113 -21.15 18.48 -7.46
C GLU A 113 -21.55 17.05 -7.09
N GLU A 114 -20.77 16.09 -7.59
CA GLU A 114 -20.93 14.68 -7.25
C GLU A 114 -19.59 14.01 -7.06
N LEU A 115 -19.45 13.27 -5.96
CA LEU A 115 -18.32 12.42 -5.67
C LEU A 115 -18.78 10.98 -5.44
N TYR A 116 -17.94 10.04 -5.87
CA TYR A 116 -18.18 8.61 -5.72
C TYR A 116 -16.93 7.92 -5.19
N THR A 117 -17.14 6.91 -4.34
CA THR A 117 -16.14 5.89 -4.09
C THR A 117 -16.49 4.64 -4.87
N VAL A 118 -15.54 4.13 -5.64
CA VAL A 118 -15.65 2.90 -6.42
C VAL A 118 -14.68 1.88 -5.88
N VAL A 119 -15.17 0.69 -5.58
CA VAL A 119 -14.34 -0.47 -5.20
C VAL A 119 -14.34 -1.44 -6.36
N HIS A 120 -13.14 -1.80 -6.81
CA HIS A 120 -12.99 -2.79 -7.88
C HIS A 120 -11.81 -3.73 -7.62
N CYS A 121 -11.91 -4.92 -8.21
CA CYS A 121 -10.85 -5.91 -8.24
C CYS A 121 -10.64 -6.39 -9.67
N ARG A 122 -9.42 -6.30 -10.21
CA ARG A 122 -9.08 -6.74 -11.59
C ARG A 122 -10.03 -6.15 -12.66
N GLY A 123 -10.42 -4.88 -12.50
CA GLY A 123 -11.34 -4.21 -13.43
C GLY A 123 -12.83 -4.48 -13.20
N ILE A 124 -13.19 -5.44 -12.34
CA ILE A 124 -14.58 -5.74 -11.99
C ILE A 124 -15.01 -4.83 -10.84
N VAL A 125 -16.02 -4.01 -11.06
CA VAL A 125 -16.60 -3.14 -10.03
C VAL A 125 -17.43 -3.99 -9.07
N VAL A 126 -17.12 -3.88 -7.77
CA VAL A 126 -17.77 -4.61 -6.69
C VAL A 126 -18.73 -3.71 -5.91
N GLY A 127 -18.46 -2.41 -5.88
CA GLY A 127 -19.33 -1.45 -5.19
C GLY A 127 -19.07 -0.02 -5.63
N ILE A 128 -20.16 0.75 -5.65
CA ILE A 128 -20.15 2.19 -5.91
C ILE A 128 -20.97 2.85 -4.81
N ASN A 129 -20.42 3.89 -4.17
CA ASN A 129 -21.15 4.68 -3.19
C ASN A 129 -21.03 6.17 -3.55
N ARG A 130 -22.14 6.88 -3.58
CA ARG A 130 -22.14 8.34 -3.66
C ARG A 130 -21.64 8.92 -2.34
N VAL A 131 -20.74 9.88 -2.42
CA VAL A 131 -20.12 10.52 -1.27
C VAL A 131 -20.74 11.90 -1.05
N ASN A 132 -21.24 12.14 0.15
CA ASN A 132 -21.78 13.43 0.56
C ASN A 132 -20.76 14.11 1.53
N GLY A 133 -19.86 14.92 0.98
CA GLY A 133 -18.84 15.64 1.77
C GLY A 133 -17.77 14.73 2.38
N LEU A 134 -17.38 15.00 3.62
CA LEU A 134 -16.35 14.26 4.35
C LEU A 134 -16.89 12.94 4.94
N GLN A 135 -17.35 12.05 4.10
CA GLN A 135 -18.00 10.82 4.49
C GLN A 135 -17.00 9.74 4.92
N ARG A 136 -17.42 8.92 5.87
CA ARG A 136 -16.79 7.65 6.21
C ARG A 136 -17.62 6.51 5.64
N GLY A 137 -16.93 5.43 5.27
CA GLY A 137 -17.58 4.21 4.82
C GLY A 137 -16.73 2.99 5.12
N SER A 138 -17.28 1.84 4.82
CA SER A 138 -16.57 0.58 4.99
C SER A 138 -16.86 -0.39 3.85
N VAL A 139 -15.91 -1.29 3.64
CA VAL A 139 -16.01 -2.38 2.68
C VAL A 139 -15.79 -3.69 3.43
N ASN A 140 -16.73 -4.62 3.30
CA ASN A 140 -16.54 -5.97 3.81
C ASN A 140 -15.63 -6.73 2.85
N LEU A 141 -14.44 -7.10 3.31
CA LEU A 141 -13.44 -7.78 2.47
C LEU A 141 -13.84 -9.21 2.10
N ASN A 142 -14.81 -9.81 2.82
CA ASN A 142 -15.28 -11.17 2.51
C ASN A 142 -16.05 -11.27 1.19
N ILE A 143 -16.58 -10.16 0.68
CA ILE A 143 -17.28 -10.14 -0.61
C ILE A 143 -16.32 -9.97 -1.80
N LEU A 144 -15.06 -9.62 -1.53
CA LEU A 144 -14.05 -9.38 -2.57
C LEU A 144 -13.29 -10.67 -2.87
N PRO A 145 -12.86 -10.88 -4.12
CA PRO A 145 -11.93 -11.96 -4.45
C PRO A 145 -10.56 -11.73 -3.79
N GLU A 146 -9.80 -12.80 -3.63
CA GLU A 146 -8.42 -12.70 -3.17
C GLU A 146 -7.56 -11.94 -4.20
N GLY A 147 -6.65 -11.11 -3.70
CA GLY A 147 -5.71 -10.35 -4.51
C GLY A 147 -5.78 -8.85 -4.27
N ILE A 148 -5.25 -8.09 -5.22
CA ILE A 148 -5.19 -6.64 -5.15
C ILE A 148 -6.55 -6.06 -5.55
N SER A 149 -7.13 -5.30 -4.65
CA SER A 149 -8.33 -4.50 -4.87
C SER A 149 -8.02 -3.01 -4.73
N HIS A 150 -8.84 -2.19 -5.33
CA HIS A 150 -8.71 -0.74 -5.33
C HIS A 150 -9.96 -0.09 -4.74
N ILE A 151 -9.77 0.98 -4.00
CA ILE A 151 -10.80 1.97 -3.71
C ILE A 151 -10.39 3.29 -4.36
N VAL A 152 -11.27 3.85 -5.17
CA VAL A 152 -11.03 5.05 -5.97
C VAL A 152 -12.06 6.11 -5.60
N LEU A 153 -11.62 7.36 -5.40
CA LEU A 153 -12.46 8.53 -5.25
C LEU A 153 -12.46 9.29 -6.56
N LEU A 154 -13.63 9.48 -7.16
CA LEU A 154 -13.79 10.14 -8.44
C LEU A 154 -15.09 10.95 -8.50
N ASP A 155 -15.19 11.86 -9.46
CA ASP A 155 -16.44 12.60 -9.75
C ASP A 155 -17.28 11.92 -10.85
N ALA A 156 -18.45 12.52 -11.13
CA ALA A 156 -19.36 12.03 -12.16
C ALA A 156 -18.77 12.06 -13.59
N ALA A 157 -17.76 12.91 -13.84
CA ALA A 157 -17.05 12.98 -15.10
C ALA A 157 -15.93 11.91 -15.22
N GLY A 158 -15.71 11.13 -14.16
CA GLY A 158 -14.67 10.11 -14.11
C GLY A 158 -13.27 10.65 -13.75
N LYS A 159 -13.16 11.90 -13.31
CA LYS A 159 -11.90 12.45 -12.81
C LYS A 159 -11.54 11.82 -11.48
N VAL A 160 -10.41 11.13 -11.43
CA VAL A 160 -9.90 10.49 -10.22
C VAL A 160 -9.18 11.53 -9.34
N TYR A 161 -9.58 11.60 -8.07
CA TYR A 161 -8.97 12.47 -7.05
C TYR A 161 -7.99 11.71 -6.16
N SER A 162 -8.29 10.44 -5.85
CA SER A 162 -7.47 9.63 -4.98
C SER A 162 -7.73 8.15 -5.24
N GLN A 163 -6.70 7.34 -5.04
CA GLN A 163 -6.78 5.89 -5.17
C GLN A 163 -5.97 5.21 -4.08
N ARG A 164 -6.51 4.12 -3.54
CA ARG A 164 -5.81 3.28 -2.57
C ARG A 164 -5.92 1.81 -2.98
N LEU A 165 -4.76 1.16 -3.03
CA LEU A 165 -4.68 -0.28 -3.20
C LEU A 165 -4.70 -0.95 -1.83
N PHE A 166 -5.34 -2.11 -1.78
CA PHE A 166 -5.28 -2.99 -0.62
C PHE A 166 -5.32 -4.45 -1.06
N PHE A 167 -4.73 -5.31 -0.26
CA PHE A 167 -4.67 -6.73 -0.56
C PHE A 167 -5.71 -7.49 0.28
N VAL A 168 -6.52 -8.29 -0.39
CA VAL A 168 -7.44 -9.24 0.24
C VAL A 168 -6.75 -10.58 0.30
N LYS A 169 -6.39 -11.02 1.51
CA LYS A 169 -5.83 -12.35 1.75
C LYS A 169 -6.92 -13.26 2.28
N ARG A 170 -7.09 -14.40 1.65
CA ARG A 170 -7.91 -15.50 2.17
C ARG A 170 -6.99 -16.56 2.78
N ASN A 171 -7.39 -17.11 3.89
CA ASN A 171 -6.59 -18.14 4.58
C ASN A 171 -6.72 -19.54 3.95
N GLN A 172 -7.47 -19.65 2.86
CA GLN A 172 -7.69 -20.91 2.15
C GLN A 172 -6.69 -21.04 0.99
N ARG A 173 -5.44 -21.27 1.31
CA ARG A 173 -4.46 -21.71 0.31
C ARG A 173 -4.17 -23.17 0.57
N PRO A 174 -4.26 -24.03 -0.45
CA PRO A 174 -3.76 -25.39 -0.33
C PRO A 174 -2.27 -25.33 0.03
N GLU A 175 -1.86 -26.08 1.02
CA GLU A 175 -0.44 -26.29 1.25
C GLU A 175 0.11 -27.15 0.14
N LEU A 176 1.17 -26.66 -0.48
CA LEU A 176 1.90 -27.34 -1.52
C LEU A 176 3.11 -28.02 -0.88
N LYS A 177 3.17 -29.34 -0.95
CA LYS A 177 4.33 -30.11 -0.52
C LYS A 177 5.18 -30.43 -1.74
N ILE A 178 6.42 -29.97 -1.72
CA ILE A 178 7.40 -30.29 -2.76
C ILE A 178 8.44 -31.21 -2.14
N THR A 179 8.61 -32.36 -2.73
CA THR A 179 9.65 -33.34 -2.34
C THR A 179 10.51 -33.67 -3.53
N THR A 180 11.78 -33.87 -3.27
CA THR A 180 12.75 -34.30 -4.27
C THR A 180 13.25 -35.69 -3.94
N ASN A 181 13.63 -36.46 -4.97
CA ASN A 181 14.13 -37.84 -4.81
C ASN A 181 15.46 -37.93 -4.02
N LYS A 182 16.20 -36.81 -3.85
CA LYS A 182 17.44 -36.71 -3.07
C LYS A 182 17.52 -35.34 -2.35
N PRO A 183 18.24 -35.27 -1.23
CA PRO A 183 18.46 -34.01 -0.51
C PRO A 183 19.53 -33.11 -1.16
N THR A 184 20.42 -33.67 -1.97
CA THR A 184 21.52 -32.97 -2.65
C THR A 184 21.79 -33.57 -4.01
N TYR A 185 22.25 -32.76 -4.94
CA TYR A 185 22.54 -33.15 -6.32
C TYR A 185 23.91 -32.62 -6.75
N VAL A 186 24.56 -33.33 -7.67
CA VAL A 186 25.74 -32.83 -8.36
C VAL A 186 25.37 -32.13 -9.66
N ALA A 187 26.31 -31.38 -10.22
CA ALA A 187 26.07 -30.66 -11.47
C ALA A 187 25.59 -31.59 -12.59
N ARG A 188 24.50 -31.21 -13.27
CA ARG A 188 23.85 -31.94 -14.37
C ARG A 188 23.20 -33.28 -13.98
N GLU A 189 22.97 -33.51 -12.71
CA GLU A 189 22.21 -34.68 -12.25
C GLU A 189 20.71 -34.47 -12.49
N LEU A 190 20.00 -35.57 -12.79
CA LEU A 190 18.55 -35.55 -12.94
C LEU A 190 17.89 -35.30 -11.58
N VAL A 191 17.05 -34.29 -11.50
CA VAL A 191 16.19 -33.98 -10.35
C VAL A 191 14.78 -34.44 -10.65
N GLU A 192 14.28 -35.38 -9.86
CA GLU A 192 12.86 -35.74 -9.85
C GLU A 192 12.16 -35.02 -8.72
N MET A 193 11.10 -34.32 -9.05
CA MET A 193 10.33 -33.51 -8.10
C MET A 193 8.88 -33.99 -8.08
N GLU A 194 8.38 -34.27 -6.90
CA GLU A 194 6.98 -34.57 -6.66
C GLU A 194 6.33 -33.35 -6.01
N ILE A 195 5.21 -32.92 -6.60
CA ILE A 195 4.40 -31.79 -6.10
C ILE A 195 3.07 -32.37 -5.66
N ASP A 196 2.81 -32.33 -4.37
CA ASP A 196 1.59 -32.86 -3.79
C ASP A 196 0.76 -31.77 -3.09
N PHE A 197 -0.55 -31.89 -3.14
CA PHE A 197 -1.48 -31.01 -2.48
C PHE A 197 -2.11 -31.74 -1.30
N GLU A 198 -2.45 -30.99 -0.24
CA GLU A 198 -3.24 -31.55 0.85
C GLU A 198 -4.49 -32.28 0.33
N GLU A 199 -4.80 -33.41 0.96
CA GLU A 199 -5.92 -34.31 0.59
C GLU A 199 -7.25 -33.55 0.46
N ALA A 200 -7.49 -32.54 1.30
CA ALA A 200 -8.69 -31.71 1.27
C ALA A 200 -8.91 -30.93 -0.03
N TYR A 201 -7.87 -30.79 -0.84
CA TYR A 201 -7.90 -30.04 -2.10
C TYR A 201 -7.76 -30.94 -3.34
N LYS A 202 -7.47 -32.23 -3.16
CA LYS A 202 -7.38 -33.19 -4.27
C LYS A 202 -8.74 -33.28 -4.97
N GLY A 203 -8.76 -32.97 -6.25
CA GLY A 203 -9.97 -32.97 -7.07
C GLY A 203 -10.79 -31.67 -7.09
N LEU A 204 -10.39 -30.65 -6.30
CA LEU A 204 -11.02 -29.33 -6.30
C LEU A 204 -10.22 -28.26 -7.05
N LEU A 205 -8.98 -28.57 -7.45
CA LEU A 205 -8.07 -27.64 -8.10
C LEU A 205 -8.03 -27.91 -9.62
N ASP A 206 -8.73 -27.07 -10.35
CA ASP A 206 -8.46 -26.83 -11.75
C ASP A 206 -7.54 -25.61 -11.84
N GLY A 207 -6.28 -25.81 -12.14
CA GLY A 207 -5.29 -24.74 -12.08
C GLY A 207 -4.11 -24.95 -13.03
N SER A 208 -3.49 -23.85 -13.40
CA SER A 208 -2.22 -23.84 -14.15
C SER A 208 -1.06 -23.51 -13.21
N PHE A 209 0.06 -24.18 -13.43
CA PHE A 209 1.28 -24.02 -12.64
C PHE A 209 2.39 -23.48 -13.53
N SER A 210 3.24 -22.67 -12.95
CA SER A 210 4.52 -22.29 -13.56
C SER A 210 5.66 -22.71 -12.63
N ILE A 211 6.70 -23.30 -13.19
CA ILE A 211 7.92 -23.68 -12.46
C ILE A 211 9.06 -22.83 -13.01
N SER A 212 9.80 -22.22 -12.12
CA SER A 212 11.04 -21.51 -12.45
C SER A 212 12.19 -22.16 -11.70
N VAL A 213 13.25 -22.50 -12.43
CA VAL A 213 14.48 -23.05 -11.87
C VAL A 213 15.57 -21.99 -12.08
N THR A 214 16.23 -21.61 -10.99
CA THR A 214 17.35 -20.67 -10.99
C THR A 214 18.56 -21.29 -10.32
N ASP A 215 19.74 -20.93 -10.76
CA ASP A 215 21.04 -21.23 -10.16
C ASP A 215 21.46 -20.16 -9.17
#